data_8185ab50b167ff8744b4ebedefb61932
#
_entry.id   8185ab50b167ff8744b4ebedefb61932
#
_cell.length_a   1.000
_cell.length_b   1.000
_cell.length_c   1.000
_cell.angle_alpha   90.00
_cell.angle_beta   90.00
_cell.angle_gamma   90.00
#
_symmetry.space_group_name_H-M   'P 1'
#
loop_
_entity.id
_entity.type
_entity.pdbx_description
1 polymer ?
#
loop_
_entity_poly.entity_id
_entity_poly.type
_entity_poly.pdbx_seq_one_letter_code
_entity_poly.pdbx_strand_id
1 'polypeptide(L)'
;MQKAATLKQNTEFHRAYGRGKVKASPALVTYVVKNRGQGVRIGITAAKKLGSAVERNRCRRIIRAAFSSIYPDCGGNYDIVFVARFKTKKLKSSDLEPVMRNHLTELGVARGSAGADF
;
A
#
# COMPACT_ATOMS: atom_id res chain seq x y z
N MET A 1 -2.91 14.66 -12.30
CA MET A 1 -2.67 13.31 -11.74
C MET A 1 -3.61 13.09 -10.55
N GLN A 2 -4.35 12.02 -10.58
CA GLN A 2 -5.26 11.71 -9.50
C GLN A 2 -4.51 11.09 -8.33
N LYS A 3 -4.92 11.47 -7.13
CA LYS A 3 -4.39 10.86 -5.91
C LYS A 3 -5.46 10.00 -5.27
N ALA A 4 -5.06 8.86 -4.75
CA ALA A 4 -5.95 8.02 -3.99
C ALA A 4 -6.37 8.75 -2.71
N ALA A 5 -7.59 8.51 -2.27
CA ALA A 5 -8.05 9.01 -0.99
C ALA A 5 -7.21 8.38 0.14
N THR A 6 -7.06 9.09 1.24
CA THR A 6 -6.24 8.67 2.36
C THR A 6 -7.12 8.26 3.54
N LEU A 7 -6.78 7.13 4.16
CA LEU A 7 -7.41 6.71 5.41
C LEU A 7 -6.97 7.65 6.52
N LYS A 8 -7.91 8.07 7.38
CA LYS A 8 -7.64 9.06 8.43
C LYS A 8 -7.91 8.55 9.83
N GLN A 9 -8.76 7.55 9.99
CA GLN A 9 -9.21 7.11 11.31
C GLN A 9 -8.57 5.81 11.72
N ASN A 10 -8.26 5.68 13.00
CA ASN A 10 -7.68 4.45 13.55
C ASN A 10 -8.59 3.24 13.32
N THR A 11 -9.91 3.43 13.34
CA THR A 11 -10.86 2.34 13.10
C THR A 11 -10.69 1.75 11.72
N GLU A 12 -10.35 2.57 10.73
CA GLU A 12 -10.14 2.10 9.35
C GLU A 12 -8.89 1.23 9.26
N PHE A 13 -7.81 1.63 9.93
CA PHE A 13 -6.58 0.84 10.00
C PHE A 13 -6.82 -0.48 10.74
N HIS A 14 -7.50 -0.43 11.89
CA HIS A 14 -7.80 -1.63 12.66
C HIS A 14 -8.66 -2.62 11.89
N ARG A 15 -9.61 -2.12 11.11
CA ARG A 15 -10.44 -2.96 10.27
C ARG A 15 -9.62 -3.71 9.23
N ALA A 16 -8.68 -3.01 8.59
CA ALA A 16 -7.79 -3.64 7.60
C ALA A 16 -6.93 -4.71 8.26
N TYR A 17 -6.37 -4.42 9.43
CA TYR A 17 -5.54 -5.40 10.14
C TYR A 17 -6.34 -6.61 10.61
N GLY A 18 -7.57 -6.40 11.06
CA GLY A 18 -8.36 -7.47 11.64
C GLY A 18 -9.15 -8.31 10.62
N ARG A 19 -9.61 -7.69 9.54
CA ARG A 19 -10.50 -8.35 8.58
C ARG A 19 -9.91 -8.45 7.18
N GLY A 20 -8.82 -7.75 6.92
CA GLY A 20 -8.24 -7.69 5.60
C GLY A 20 -7.46 -8.93 5.25
N LYS A 21 -7.27 -9.12 3.95
CA LYS A 21 -6.30 -10.08 3.45
C LYS A 21 -4.93 -9.42 3.50
N VAL A 22 -3.89 -10.21 3.63
CA VAL A 22 -2.53 -9.69 3.79
C VAL A 22 -1.54 -10.40 2.86
N LYS A 23 -0.62 -9.61 2.32
CA LYS A 23 0.58 -10.10 1.65
C LYS A 23 1.78 -9.46 2.32
N ALA A 24 2.78 -10.26 2.63
CA ALA A 24 3.96 -9.78 3.32
C ALA A 24 5.22 -10.14 2.54
N SER A 25 6.16 -9.21 2.50
CA SER A 25 7.51 -9.45 1.97
C SER A 25 8.49 -8.73 2.88
N PRO A 26 9.81 -8.97 2.74
CA PRO A 26 10.78 -8.21 3.54
C PRO A 26 10.71 -6.70 3.31
N ALA A 27 10.25 -6.28 2.14
CA ALA A 27 10.22 -4.86 1.76
C ALA A 27 8.95 -4.14 2.19
N LEU A 28 7.83 -4.86 2.36
CA LEU A 28 6.53 -4.23 2.57
C LEU A 28 5.50 -5.24 3.04
N VAL A 29 4.57 -4.81 3.89
CA VAL A 29 3.37 -5.59 4.20
C VAL A 29 2.17 -4.82 3.69
N THR A 30 1.25 -5.51 3.02
CA THR A 30 0.06 -4.91 2.41
C THR A 30 -1.20 -5.60 2.93
N TYR A 31 -2.11 -4.83 3.51
CA TYR A 31 -3.42 -5.30 3.94
C TYR A 31 -4.47 -4.70 3.03
N VAL A 32 -5.46 -5.50 2.65
CA VAL A 32 -6.56 -5.06 1.80
C VAL A 32 -7.88 -5.54 2.39
N VAL A 33 -8.83 -4.63 2.56
CA VAL A 33 -10.19 -4.96 3.00
C VAL A 33 -11.18 -4.20 2.12
N LYS A 34 -12.33 -4.82 1.83
CA LYS A 34 -13.36 -4.16 1.05
C LYS A 34 -14.01 -3.03 1.86
N ASN A 35 -14.37 -1.95 1.18
CA ASN A 35 -15.14 -0.87 1.78
C ASN A 35 -16.50 -0.76 1.10
N ARG A 36 -17.31 0.19 1.53
CA ARG A 36 -18.69 0.36 1.02
C ARG A 36 -18.76 1.48 -0.01
N GLY A 37 -18.32 1.19 -1.23
CA GLY A 37 -18.50 2.13 -2.34
C GLY A 37 -17.63 3.37 -2.27
N GLN A 38 -16.52 3.32 -1.56
CA GLN A 38 -15.67 4.50 -1.35
C GLN A 38 -14.44 4.53 -2.24
N GLY A 39 -14.39 3.63 -3.22
CA GLY A 39 -13.24 3.56 -4.12
C GLY A 39 -12.00 3.05 -3.42
N VAL A 40 -10.85 3.28 -4.02
CA VAL A 40 -9.58 2.86 -3.47
C VAL A 40 -9.05 3.95 -2.53
N ARG A 41 -8.84 3.58 -1.26
CA ARG A 41 -8.27 4.48 -0.26
C ARG A 41 -7.03 3.83 0.33
N ILE A 42 -6.00 4.61 0.65
CA ILE A 42 -4.77 4.07 1.20
C ILE A 42 -4.42 4.68 2.56
N GLY A 43 -3.78 3.87 3.39
CA GLY A 43 -3.16 4.33 4.61
C GLY A 43 -1.76 3.76 4.70
N ILE A 44 -0.87 4.46 5.37
CA ILE A 44 0.52 4.03 5.49
C ILE A 44 0.92 4.06 6.97
N THR A 45 1.47 2.96 7.45
CA THR A 45 2.00 2.85 8.80
C THR A 45 3.51 2.76 8.74
N ALA A 46 4.18 3.64 9.47
CA ALA A 46 5.63 3.59 9.67
C ALA A 46 5.89 3.68 11.17
N ALA A 47 6.14 2.55 11.79
CA ALA A 47 6.26 2.45 13.25
C ALA A 47 7.52 3.13 13.76
N LYS A 48 7.47 3.58 15.01
CA LYS A 48 8.60 4.27 15.65
C LYS A 48 9.87 3.44 15.67
N LYS A 49 9.76 2.13 15.75
CA LYS A 49 10.92 1.23 15.76
C LYS A 49 11.73 1.27 14.47
N LEU A 50 11.17 1.81 13.39
CA LEU A 50 11.90 1.92 12.12
C LEU A 50 12.99 2.98 12.15
N GLY A 51 12.91 3.95 13.08
CA GLY A 51 13.92 4.96 13.18
C GLY A 51 13.34 6.34 13.47
N SER A 52 14.11 7.37 13.11
CA SER A 52 13.73 8.76 13.34
C SER A 52 12.49 9.17 12.53
N ALA A 53 11.93 10.34 12.88
CA ALA A 53 10.83 10.91 12.13
C ALA A 53 11.21 11.14 10.66
N VAL A 54 12.45 11.53 10.40
CA VAL A 54 12.94 11.73 9.03
C VAL A 54 12.92 10.43 8.26
N GLU A 55 13.41 9.34 8.86
CA GLU A 55 13.42 8.03 8.23
C GLU A 55 12.01 7.50 7.97
N ARG A 56 11.11 7.69 8.93
CA ARG A 56 9.73 7.25 8.78
C ARG A 56 9.01 8.05 7.69
N ASN A 57 9.25 9.34 7.62
CA ASN A 57 8.67 10.19 6.56
C ASN A 57 9.20 9.79 5.18
N ARG A 58 10.48 9.41 5.11
CA ARG A 58 11.06 8.90 3.87
C ARG A 58 10.34 7.62 3.42
N CYS A 59 10.07 6.69 4.33
CA CYS A 59 9.30 5.49 4.02
C CYS A 59 7.94 5.82 3.45
N ARG A 60 7.24 6.77 4.07
CA ARG A 60 5.92 7.19 3.59
C ARG A 60 5.98 7.75 2.18
N ARG A 61 6.99 8.57 1.88
CA ARG A 61 7.16 9.14 0.53
C ARG A 61 7.47 8.06 -0.50
N ILE A 62 8.32 7.11 -0.15
CA ILE A 62 8.68 5.99 -1.04
C ILE A 62 7.43 5.18 -1.37
N ILE A 63 6.64 4.85 -0.35
CA ILE A 63 5.42 4.06 -0.53
C ILE A 63 4.40 4.81 -1.38
N ARG A 64 4.19 6.09 -1.11
CA ARG A 64 3.25 6.91 -1.91
C ARG A 64 3.68 7.01 -3.35
N ALA A 65 4.96 7.24 -3.60
CA ALA A 65 5.47 7.34 -4.96
C ALA A 65 5.29 6.03 -5.71
N ALA A 66 5.59 4.90 -5.07
CA ALA A 66 5.39 3.58 -5.67
C ALA A 66 3.91 3.35 -5.99
N PHE A 67 3.03 3.69 -5.06
CA PHE A 67 1.60 3.50 -5.26
C PHE A 67 1.05 4.39 -6.38
N SER A 68 1.56 5.61 -6.53
CA SER A 68 1.12 6.51 -7.58
C SER A 68 1.25 5.89 -8.97
N SER A 69 2.29 5.09 -9.18
CA SER A 69 2.49 4.40 -10.46
C SER A 69 1.50 3.27 -10.68
N ILE A 70 0.97 2.69 -9.60
CA ILE A 70 0.08 1.53 -9.67
C ILE A 70 -1.39 1.97 -9.68
N TYR A 71 -1.69 3.12 -9.09
CA TYR A 71 -3.04 3.57 -8.86
C TYR A 71 -3.93 3.54 -10.11
N PRO A 72 -3.45 3.97 -11.30
CA PRO A 72 -4.29 3.91 -12.51
C PRO A 72 -4.77 2.50 -12.86
N ASP A 73 -4.06 1.47 -12.41
CA ASP A 73 -4.40 0.08 -12.66
C ASP A 73 -5.23 -0.54 -11.55
N CYS A 74 -5.54 0.22 -10.51
CA CYS A 74 -6.36 -0.25 -9.40
C CYS A 74 -7.84 -0.03 -9.70
N GLY A 75 -8.68 -0.88 -9.14
CA GLY A 75 -10.12 -0.73 -9.28
C GLY A 75 -10.85 -1.32 -8.09
N GLY A 76 -12.17 -1.05 -8.05
CA GLY A 76 -13.02 -1.57 -7.00
C GLY A 76 -13.07 -0.66 -5.77
N ASN A 77 -13.57 -1.20 -4.68
CA ASN A 77 -13.80 -0.47 -3.44
C ASN A 77 -13.01 -1.14 -2.33
N TYR A 78 -11.81 -0.64 -2.10
CA TYR A 78 -10.87 -1.25 -1.15
C TYR A 78 -10.17 -0.21 -0.31
N ASP A 79 -9.99 -0.54 0.97
CA ASP A 79 -9.07 0.16 1.85
C ASP A 79 -7.79 -0.65 1.88
N ILE A 80 -6.67 0.00 1.60
CA ILE A 80 -5.36 -0.63 1.53
C ILE A 80 -4.47 0.01 2.59
N VAL A 81 -3.85 -0.82 3.42
CA VAL A 81 -2.87 -0.32 4.40
C VAL A 81 -1.51 -0.91 4.08
N PHE A 82 -0.55 -0.04 3.84
CA PHE A 82 0.84 -0.43 3.64
C PHE A 82 1.61 -0.23 4.93
N VAL A 83 2.33 -1.26 5.36
CA VAL A 83 3.16 -1.19 6.56
C VAL A 83 4.62 -1.21 6.15
N ALA A 84 5.33 -0.13 6.45
CA ALA A 84 6.75 -0.02 6.15
C ALA A 84 7.56 -0.99 7.03
N ARG A 85 8.63 -1.54 6.45
CA ARG A 85 9.57 -2.42 7.14
C ARG A 85 10.96 -1.81 7.11
N PHE A 86 11.90 -2.40 7.85
CA PHE A 86 13.28 -1.90 7.86
C PHE A 86 13.87 -1.81 6.45
N LYS A 87 13.59 -2.80 5.63
CA LYS A 87 14.10 -2.81 4.26
C LYS A 87 13.54 -1.67 3.41
N THR A 88 12.32 -1.20 3.71
CA THR A 88 11.72 -0.08 2.98
C THR A 88 12.64 1.15 2.98
N LYS A 89 13.32 1.41 4.09
CA LYS A 89 14.20 2.58 4.22
C LYS A 89 15.35 2.59 3.21
N LYS A 90 15.74 1.41 2.74
CA LYS A 90 16.90 1.24 1.87
C LYS A 90 16.53 1.20 0.39
N LEU A 91 15.23 1.25 0.08
CA LEU A 91 14.75 1.12 -1.28
C LEU A 91 14.41 2.47 -1.88
N LYS A 92 14.39 2.52 -3.21
CA LYS A 92 13.78 3.61 -3.97
C LYS A 92 12.35 3.22 -4.28
N SER A 93 11.52 4.20 -4.64
CA SER A 93 10.16 3.92 -5.06
C SER A 93 10.11 2.96 -6.26
N SER A 94 11.08 3.10 -7.17
CA SER A 94 11.18 2.20 -8.33
C SER A 94 11.48 0.77 -7.95
N ASP A 95 12.19 0.55 -6.85
CA ASP A 95 12.46 -0.80 -6.34
C ASP A 95 11.23 -1.39 -5.65
N LEU A 96 10.46 -0.55 -4.97
CA LEU A 96 9.30 -0.99 -4.21
C LEU A 96 8.08 -1.23 -5.10
N GLU A 97 7.98 -0.52 -6.20
CA GLU A 97 6.81 -0.60 -7.09
C GLU A 97 6.52 -2.04 -7.55
N PRO A 98 7.49 -2.83 -8.04
CA PRO A 98 7.18 -4.22 -8.43
C PRO A 98 6.68 -5.08 -7.28
N VAL A 99 7.21 -4.89 -6.08
CA VAL A 99 6.77 -5.64 -4.89
C VAL A 99 5.32 -5.28 -4.55
N MET A 100 5.03 -4.00 -4.52
CA MET A 100 3.69 -3.49 -4.22
C MET A 100 2.69 -3.94 -5.27
N ARG A 101 3.05 -3.85 -6.55
CA ARG A 101 2.19 -4.30 -7.64
C ARG A 101 1.87 -5.78 -7.54
N ASN A 102 2.86 -6.60 -7.22
CA ASN A 102 2.65 -8.01 -7.02
C ASN A 102 1.66 -8.28 -5.88
N HIS A 103 1.83 -7.59 -4.75
CA HIS A 103 0.90 -7.72 -3.63
C HIS A 103 -0.53 -7.36 -4.04
N LEU A 104 -0.71 -6.21 -4.70
CA LEU A 104 -2.04 -5.73 -5.07
C LEU A 104 -2.67 -6.57 -6.17
N THR A 105 -1.88 -7.11 -7.07
CA THR A 105 -2.36 -8.03 -8.10
C THR A 105 -2.87 -9.32 -7.47
N GLU A 106 -2.10 -9.90 -6.57
CA GLU A 106 -2.49 -11.15 -5.90
C GLU A 106 -3.69 -10.94 -4.97
N LEU A 107 -3.84 -9.75 -4.40
CA LEU A 107 -4.98 -9.42 -3.55
C LEU A 107 -6.21 -8.96 -4.35
N GLY A 108 -6.10 -8.87 -5.67
CA GLY A 108 -7.23 -8.59 -6.53
C GLY A 108 -7.60 -7.12 -6.69
N VAL A 109 -6.71 -6.21 -6.31
CA VAL A 109 -6.96 -4.76 -6.36
C VAL A 109 -6.45 -4.14 -7.65
N ALA A 110 -5.32 -4.61 -8.16
CA ALA A 110 -4.65 -4.03 -9.30
C ALA A 110 -4.51 -5.04 -10.44
N ARG A 111 -4.42 -4.52 -11.66
CA ARG A 111 -4.06 -5.32 -12.81
C ARG A 111 -2.59 -5.68 -12.73
N GLY A 112 -2.27 -6.90 -13.18
CA GLY A 112 -0.88 -7.31 -13.31
C GLY A 112 -0.19 -6.51 -14.40
N SER A 113 1.13 -6.47 -14.32
CA SER A 113 1.94 -5.86 -15.35
C SER A 113 1.94 -6.71 -16.63
N ALA A 114 2.45 -6.14 -17.72
CA ALA A 114 2.67 -6.86 -18.96
C ALA A 114 1.43 -7.51 -19.57
N GLY A 115 0.30 -6.84 -19.45
CA GLY A 115 -0.93 -7.28 -20.10
C GLY A 115 -1.56 -8.51 -19.50
N ALA A 116 -1.33 -8.77 -18.23
CA ALA A 116 -2.01 -9.85 -17.55
C ALA A 116 -3.53 -9.66 -17.62
N ASP A 117 -4.23 -10.73 -17.92
CA ASP A 117 -5.67 -10.69 -18.03
C ASP A 117 -6.35 -10.92 -16.70
N PHE A 118 -7.49 -10.32 -16.57
CA PHE A 118 -8.33 -10.51 -15.42
C PHE A 118 -9.64 -11.14 -15.83
#